data_7b39a593025615ac13e35dc0e90fb6fb
#
_entry.id   7b39a593025615ac13e35dc0e90fb6fb
#
_cell.length_a   1.000
_cell.length_b   1.000
_cell.length_c   1.000
_cell.angle_alpha   90.00
_cell.angle_beta   90.00
_cell.angle_gamma   90.00
#
_symmetry.space_group_name_H-M   'P 1'
#
loop_
_entity.id
_entity.type
_entity.pdbx_description
1 polymer ?
#
loop_
_entity_poly.entity_id
_entity_poly.type
_entity_poly.pdbx_seq_one_letter_code
_entity_poly.pdbx_strand_id
1 'polypeptide(L)'
;MALNLDQLLAPETTPIESLITIHSFEKPDYDSGISEMMEQSFYEDNRGNLKINDGVFARLYMTVNKMVFANGAFYSPEGMQSVGLVQNEILESISDRLTVNIASNTKKVVDALKITAFNDNFDFADKMLIPFANGDMELNGSRQWIFTLDGKQPVPYRLPVKFIPLNQQCKTPYFNKWLNDLFTPEDIVTLQEYIGYCLLPTTRGQKCLLLIGDGGIGKSVISDILTAIFGKSLTAPNDTQQFLADKFKLAELENQLVFYEDDLSDKLLEETGVFKKLITNQTYLTADRKNEQPFKFKPYCRFIMCGNDMLASKYDKTDGFYRRLLPIRVKPKDPNRKNIPDIGARVAKEAEGIIQWALIGLKRLIDNNWQFTVSERSDKYLNGYKAMSDHFPDFVEDAFEFGEDKDFSTTELLYAYKTWCRRNAITPCSDRVVTRWFANNEEKYKLTRTQNIPRSTGRVRGYKGAEVLPEFKGGNGGSIPLNL
;
A
#
# COMPACT_ATOMS: atom_id res chain seq x y z
N MET A 1 3.24 -1.66 -35.85
CA MET A 1 3.66 -3.06 -35.62
C MET A 1 3.12 -3.44 -34.25
N ALA A 2 2.17 -4.35 -34.17
CA ALA A 2 1.70 -4.85 -32.88
C ALA A 2 2.81 -5.74 -32.31
N LEU A 3 3.46 -5.30 -31.25
CA LEU A 3 4.35 -6.13 -30.46
C LEU A 3 3.54 -7.31 -29.93
N ASN A 4 3.95 -8.52 -30.26
CA ASN A 4 3.32 -9.74 -29.79
C ASN A 4 3.53 -9.84 -28.30
N LEU A 5 2.46 -10.06 -27.51
CA LEU A 5 2.54 -10.21 -26.06
C LEU A 5 3.55 -11.29 -25.65
N ASP A 6 3.74 -12.30 -26.47
CA ASP A 6 4.74 -13.37 -26.29
C ASP A 6 6.19 -12.84 -26.29
N GLN A 7 6.45 -11.70 -26.95
CA GLN A 7 7.77 -11.04 -26.95
C GLN A 7 7.98 -10.14 -25.71
N LEU A 8 6.92 -9.62 -25.09
CA LEU A 8 6.97 -8.89 -23.81
C LEU A 8 7.06 -9.86 -22.61
N LEU A 9 6.73 -11.11 -22.81
CA LEU A 9 6.79 -12.18 -21.79
C LEU A 9 8.18 -12.82 -21.69
N ALA A 10 9.08 -12.61 -22.67
CA ALA A 10 10.41 -13.20 -22.66
C ALA A 10 11.48 -12.16 -22.28
N PRO A 11 12.09 -12.24 -21.07
CA PRO A 11 13.36 -11.56 -20.82
C PRO A 11 14.45 -12.23 -21.67
N GLU A 12 15.23 -11.42 -22.34
CA GLU A 12 16.23 -11.86 -23.37
C GLU A 12 17.39 -12.72 -22.89
N THR A 13 17.48 -13.26 -21.68
CA THR A 13 18.71 -13.98 -21.29
C THR A 13 18.60 -15.13 -20.28
N THR A 14 17.45 -15.40 -19.65
CA THR A 14 17.39 -16.54 -18.71
C THR A 14 16.10 -17.33 -18.93
N PRO A 15 16.16 -18.67 -19.12
CA PRO A 15 14.93 -19.47 -19.19
C PRO A 15 14.10 -19.24 -17.92
N ILE A 16 12.84 -18.88 -18.09
CA ILE A 16 11.90 -18.60 -16.99
C ILE A 16 11.84 -19.79 -16.01
N GLU A 17 12.06 -21.00 -16.53
CA GLU A 17 12.11 -22.27 -15.78
C GLU A 17 13.22 -22.30 -14.73
N SER A 18 14.31 -21.54 -14.89
CA SER A 18 15.42 -21.48 -13.94
C SER A 18 15.21 -20.46 -12.80
N LEU A 19 14.12 -19.71 -12.81
CA LEU A 19 13.89 -18.62 -11.85
C LEU A 19 13.35 -19.09 -10.50
N ILE A 20 12.67 -20.23 -10.48
CA ILE A 20 12.00 -20.75 -9.28
C ILE A 20 12.40 -22.21 -9.09
N THR A 21 13.04 -22.52 -7.97
CA THR A 21 13.29 -23.90 -7.53
C THR A 21 12.09 -24.42 -6.77
N ILE A 22 11.61 -25.61 -7.13
CA ILE A 22 10.45 -26.24 -6.48
C ILE A 22 10.95 -27.36 -5.58
N HIS A 23 10.59 -27.32 -4.30
CA HIS A 23 10.80 -28.37 -3.34
C HIS A 23 9.46 -28.98 -2.95
N SER A 24 9.39 -30.31 -2.83
CA SER A 24 8.28 -30.99 -2.16
C SER A 24 8.58 -31.06 -0.66
N PHE A 25 7.61 -30.69 0.16
CA PHE A 25 7.71 -30.92 1.59
C PHE A 25 7.26 -32.36 1.86
N GLU A 26 8.19 -33.20 2.33
CA GLU A 26 7.82 -34.50 2.87
C GLU A 26 7.10 -34.25 4.21
N LYS A 27 5.78 -34.48 4.23
CA LYS A 27 5.03 -34.45 5.48
C LYS A 27 5.65 -35.50 6.41
N PRO A 28 6.17 -35.10 7.58
CA PRO A 28 6.46 -36.11 8.60
C PRO A 28 5.16 -36.85 8.91
N ASP A 29 5.25 -38.14 9.16
CA ASP A 29 4.09 -38.97 9.53
C ASP A 29 3.63 -38.63 10.96
N TYR A 30 2.90 -37.50 11.06
CA TYR A 30 2.39 -36.97 12.33
C TYR A 30 1.05 -37.58 12.75
N ASP A 31 0.30 -38.18 11.82
CA ASP A 31 -1.10 -38.58 12.12
C ASP A 31 -1.22 -39.67 13.21
N SER A 32 -0.29 -40.61 13.27
CA SER A 32 -0.31 -41.62 14.35
C SER A 32 0.19 -41.07 15.69
N GLY A 33 1.23 -40.25 15.66
CA GLY A 33 1.81 -39.64 16.86
C GLY A 33 0.92 -38.58 17.53
N ILE A 34 0.16 -37.83 16.76
CA ILE A 34 -0.68 -36.73 17.26
C ILE A 34 -1.87 -37.24 18.06
N SER A 35 -2.57 -38.28 17.59
CA SER A 35 -3.67 -38.90 18.35
C SER A 35 -3.20 -39.42 19.68
N GLU A 36 -2.05 -40.12 19.70
CA GLU A 36 -1.49 -40.67 20.91
C GLU A 36 -0.98 -39.60 21.89
N MET A 37 -0.39 -38.52 21.37
CA MET A 37 0.04 -37.38 22.19
C MET A 37 -1.14 -36.56 22.71
N MET A 38 -2.21 -36.37 21.93
CA MET A 38 -3.43 -35.72 22.41
C MET A 38 -4.07 -36.50 23.54
N GLU A 39 -4.00 -37.84 23.51
CA GLU A 39 -4.44 -38.68 24.63
C GLU A 39 -3.62 -38.48 25.90
N GLN A 40 -2.33 -38.24 25.79
CA GLN A 40 -1.45 -37.94 26.93
C GLN A 40 -1.76 -36.60 27.61
N SER A 41 -2.51 -35.70 26.97
CA SER A 41 -2.94 -34.45 27.59
C SER A 41 -4.11 -34.62 28.57
N PHE A 42 -4.80 -35.77 28.53
CA PHE A 42 -5.88 -36.09 29.46
C PHE A 42 -5.44 -37.10 30.50
N TYR A 43 -5.89 -36.94 31.74
CA TYR A 43 -5.58 -37.82 32.84
C TYR A 43 -6.77 -37.92 33.83
N GLU A 44 -6.85 -39.04 34.52
CA GLU A 44 -7.83 -39.19 35.61
C GLU A 44 -7.26 -38.68 36.95
N ASP A 45 -8.05 -37.89 37.67
CA ASP A 45 -7.70 -37.50 39.02
C ASP A 45 -7.92 -38.69 40.01
N ASN A 46 -7.49 -38.52 41.26
CA ASN A 46 -7.63 -39.56 42.30
C ASN A 46 -9.09 -39.96 42.59
N ARG A 47 -10.06 -39.28 41.98
CA ARG A 47 -11.50 -39.56 42.12
C ARG A 47 -12.10 -40.17 40.85
N GLY A 48 -11.27 -40.47 39.85
CA GLY A 48 -11.69 -41.02 38.56
C GLY A 48 -12.31 -39.95 37.62
N ASN A 49 -12.15 -38.66 37.92
CA ASN A 49 -12.63 -37.62 37.00
C ASN A 49 -11.56 -37.33 35.91
N LEU A 50 -11.99 -37.28 34.67
CA LEU A 50 -11.13 -36.90 33.58
C LEU A 50 -10.74 -35.42 33.67
N LYS A 51 -9.45 -35.10 33.56
CA LYS A 51 -8.85 -33.78 33.63
C LYS A 51 -8.01 -33.55 32.39
N ILE A 52 -7.70 -32.31 32.09
CA ILE A 52 -6.77 -31.92 31.03
C ILE A 52 -5.52 -31.29 31.62
N ASN A 53 -4.35 -31.66 31.08
CA ASN A 53 -3.11 -30.93 31.31
C ASN A 53 -3.00 -29.83 30.28
N ASP A 54 -3.39 -28.60 30.67
CA ASP A 54 -3.43 -27.41 29.83
C ASP A 54 -2.10 -27.11 29.13
N GLY A 55 -0.97 -27.25 29.83
CA GLY A 55 0.35 -27.00 29.27
C GLY A 55 0.80 -28.06 28.23
N VAL A 56 0.42 -29.33 28.43
CA VAL A 56 0.71 -30.39 27.44
C VAL A 56 -0.16 -30.21 26.21
N PHE A 57 -1.46 -30.01 26.40
CA PHE A 57 -2.39 -29.75 25.30
C PHE A 57 -1.97 -28.54 24.47
N ALA A 58 -1.64 -27.42 25.14
CA ALA A 58 -1.21 -26.18 24.47
C ALA A 58 0.03 -26.40 23.60
N ARG A 59 1.06 -27.12 24.09
CA ARG A 59 2.26 -27.44 23.30
C ARG A 59 1.95 -28.29 22.08
N LEU A 60 1.11 -29.30 22.25
CA LEU A 60 0.70 -30.17 21.15
C LEU A 60 -0.11 -29.37 20.09
N TYR A 61 -1.10 -28.62 20.54
CA TYR A 61 -1.91 -27.79 19.67
C TYR A 61 -1.07 -26.77 18.88
N MET A 62 -0.11 -26.12 19.56
CA MET A 62 0.85 -25.22 18.93
C MET A 62 1.68 -25.95 17.84
N THR A 63 2.19 -27.13 18.15
CA THR A 63 3.07 -27.87 17.22
C THR A 63 2.32 -28.36 15.99
N VAL A 64 1.13 -28.94 16.19
CA VAL A 64 0.27 -29.47 15.12
C VAL A 64 -0.18 -28.35 14.17
N ASN A 65 -0.67 -27.26 14.75
CA ASN A 65 -1.20 -26.14 13.98
C ASN A 65 -0.12 -25.13 13.60
N LYS A 66 1.15 -25.37 13.95
CA LYS A 66 2.29 -24.47 13.71
C LYS A 66 1.98 -23.04 14.15
N MET A 67 1.46 -22.85 15.36
CA MET A 67 0.97 -21.55 15.80
C MET A 67 2.06 -20.68 16.42
N VAL A 68 1.94 -19.38 16.19
CA VAL A 68 2.70 -18.32 16.86
C VAL A 68 1.70 -17.35 17.47
N PHE A 69 1.97 -16.86 18.68
CA PHE A 69 1.21 -15.79 19.32
C PHE A 69 2.07 -14.53 19.38
N ALA A 70 1.62 -13.47 18.74
CA ALA A 70 2.29 -12.17 18.71
C ALA A 70 1.25 -11.05 18.58
N ASN A 71 1.56 -9.86 19.06
CA ASN A 71 0.71 -8.65 18.90
C ASN A 71 -0.76 -8.86 19.26
N GLY A 72 -1.05 -9.75 20.24
CA GLY A 72 -2.43 -10.02 20.71
C GLY A 72 -3.24 -10.97 19.81
N ALA A 73 -2.66 -11.57 18.78
CA ALA A 73 -3.31 -12.52 17.88
C ALA A 73 -2.49 -13.80 17.71
N PHE A 74 -3.16 -14.86 17.28
CA PHE A 74 -2.50 -16.08 16.83
C PHE A 74 -2.25 -16.03 15.33
N TYR A 75 -1.14 -16.60 14.90
CA TYR A 75 -0.75 -16.76 13.51
C TYR A 75 -0.52 -18.23 13.22
N SER A 76 -1.17 -18.73 12.19
CA SER A 76 -1.07 -20.12 11.71
C SER A 76 -0.65 -20.13 10.24
N PRO A 77 -0.40 -21.31 9.65
CA PRO A 77 -0.21 -21.44 8.20
C PRO A 77 -1.34 -20.88 7.35
N GLU A 78 -2.56 -20.81 7.88
CA GLU A 78 -3.73 -20.31 7.16
C GLU A 78 -3.96 -18.78 7.34
N GLY A 79 -3.17 -18.15 8.20
CA GLY A 79 -3.24 -16.71 8.45
C GLY A 79 -3.46 -16.34 9.91
N MET A 80 -3.74 -15.06 10.12
CA MET A 80 -4.03 -14.49 11.44
C MET A 80 -5.40 -14.97 11.94
N GLN A 81 -5.45 -15.37 13.21
CA GLN A 81 -6.64 -15.83 13.91
C GLN A 81 -6.85 -15.01 15.18
N SER A 82 -8.10 -14.58 15.42
CA SER A 82 -8.44 -13.94 16.68
C SER A 82 -8.37 -14.95 17.84
N VAL A 83 -8.09 -14.44 19.04
CA VAL A 83 -8.09 -15.27 20.25
C VAL A 83 -9.44 -15.98 20.44
N GLY A 84 -10.55 -15.31 20.10
CA GLY A 84 -11.89 -15.91 20.20
C GLY A 84 -12.11 -17.08 19.24
N LEU A 85 -11.56 -17.01 18.02
CA LEU A 85 -11.64 -18.13 17.06
C LEU A 85 -10.88 -19.34 17.59
N VAL A 86 -9.64 -19.16 18.01
CA VAL A 86 -8.81 -20.24 18.57
C VAL A 86 -9.43 -20.81 19.86
N GLN A 87 -10.06 -19.96 20.67
CA GLN A 87 -10.80 -20.39 21.85
C GLN A 87 -11.97 -21.32 21.50
N ASN A 88 -12.72 -21.01 20.44
CA ASN A 88 -13.81 -21.88 19.97
C ASN A 88 -13.30 -23.21 19.44
N GLU A 89 -12.23 -23.22 18.65
CA GLU A 89 -11.61 -24.44 18.12
C GLU A 89 -11.11 -25.34 19.25
N ILE A 90 -10.48 -24.76 20.28
CA ILE A 90 -10.05 -25.52 21.47
C ILE A 90 -11.25 -26.03 22.25
N LEU A 91 -12.31 -25.23 22.44
CA LEU A 91 -13.53 -25.64 23.10
C LEU A 91 -14.15 -26.86 22.41
N GLU A 92 -14.26 -26.84 21.09
CA GLU A 92 -14.74 -27.98 20.30
C GLU A 92 -13.84 -29.19 20.48
N SER A 93 -12.51 -29.04 20.40
CA SER A 93 -11.56 -30.13 20.54
C SER A 93 -11.58 -30.85 21.90
N ILE A 94 -11.97 -30.15 22.97
CA ILE A 94 -12.01 -30.75 24.32
C ILE A 94 -13.41 -31.19 24.74
N SER A 95 -14.48 -30.69 24.06
CA SER A 95 -15.88 -30.94 24.45
C SER A 95 -16.31 -32.41 24.33
N ASP A 96 -15.71 -33.15 23.39
CA ASP A 96 -16.01 -34.56 23.18
C ASP A 96 -15.52 -35.46 24.34
N ARG A 97 -14.56 -34.95 25.11
CA ARG A 97 -13.91 -35.72 26.19
C ARG A 97 -14.24 -35.19 27.59
N LEU A 98 -14.34 -33.90 27.75
CA LEU A 98 -14.62 -33.25 29.01
C LEU A 98 -16.10 -32.79 29.07
N THR A 99 -16.82 -33.28 30.04
CA THR A 99 -18.25 -32.91 30.26
C THR A 99 -18.44 -31.85 31.32
N VAL A 100 -17.41 -31.54 32.13
CA VAL A 100 -17.49 -30.63 33.27
C VAL A 100 -16.44 -29.52 33.16
N ASN A 101 -16.80 -28.29 33.53
CA ASN A 101 -15.91 -27.12 33.54
C ASN A 101 -15.24 -26.81 32.20
N ILE A 102 -15.89 -27.13 31.09
CA ILE A 102 -15.34 -27.00 29.72
C ILE A 102 -14.82 -25.57 29.48
N ALA A 103 -15.66 -24.54 29.73
CA ALA A 103 -15.29 -23.14 29.52
C ALA A 103 -14.06 -22.69 30.34
N SER A 104 -13.95 -23.16 31.59
CA SER A 104 -12.80 -22.87 32.46
C SER A 104 -11.51 -23.56 31.94
N ASN A 105 -11.63 -24.81 31.51
CA ASN A 105 -10.50 -25.56 30.96
C ASN A 105 -10.06 -24.97 29.63
N THR A 106 -11.00 -24.62 28.74
CA THR A 106 -10.70 -23.91 27.49
C THR A 106 -9.89 -22.64 27.74
N LYS A 107 -10.33 -21.81 28.70
CA LYS A 107 -9.60 -20.57 29.04
C LYS A 107 -8.17 -20.86 29.50
N LYS A 108 -7.96 -21.85 30.37
CA LYS A 108 -6.62 -22.25 30.86
C LYS A 108 -5.71 -22.72 29.71
N VAL A 109 -6.25 -23.54 28.81
CA VAL A 109 -5.52 -24.01 27.61
C VAL A 109 -5.14 -22.84 26.70
N VAL A 110 -6.06 -21.90 26.45
CA VAL A 110 -5.77 -20.71 25.63
C VAL A 110 -4.71 -19.83 26.29
N ASP A 111 -4.76 -19.64 27.61
CA ASP A 111 -3.77 -18.85 28.33
C ASP A 111 -2.40 -19.55 28.32
N ALA A 112 -2.36 -20.87 28.48
CA ALA A 112 -1.14 -21.66 28.30
C ALA A 112 -0.60 -21.59 26.85
N LEU A 113 -1.49 -21.63 25.86
CA LEU A 113 -1.12 -21.52 24.45
C LEU A 113 -0.51 -20.15 24.11
N LYS A 114 -1.06 -19.05 24.64
CA LYS A 114 -0.48 -17.72 24.48
C LYS A 114 0.95 -17.65 24.99
N ILE A 115 1.24 -18.32 26.11
CA ILE A 115 2.59 -18.35 26.70
C ILE A 115 3.53 -19.23 25.88
N THR A 116 3.09 -20.43 25.52
CA THR A 116 3.95 -21.39 24.81
C THR A 116 4.24 -21.01 23.36
N ALA A 117 3.28 -20.37 22.68
CA ALA A 117 3.40 -19.93 21.28
C ALA A 117 3.94 -18.48 21.16
N PHE A 118 4.27 -17.82 22.28
CA PHE A 118 4.70 -16.42 22.27
C PHE A 118 6.01 -16.21 21.50
N ASN A 119 5.99 -15.23 20.60
CA ASN A 119 7.16 -14.78 19.84
C ASN A 119 7.08 -13.26 19.66
N ASP A 120 7.90 -12.53 20.41
CA ASP A 120 7.98 -11.06 20.35
C ASP A 120 8.71 -10.53 19.09
N ASN A 121 9.44 -11.41 18.39
CA ASN A 121 10.15 -11.08 17.14
C ASN A 121 9.36 -11.48 15.89
N PHE A 122 8.07 -11.80 16.01
CA PHE A 122 7.25 -12.13 14.86
C PHE A 122 6.87 -10.84 14.10
N ASP A 123 7.68 -10.50 13.10
CA ASP A 123 7.44 -9.40 12.17
C ASP A 123 7.41 -9.94 10.74
N PHE A 124 6.42 -9.53 9.97
CA PHE A 124 6.23 -9.94 8.58
C PHE A 124 6.56 -8.83 7.58
N ALA A 125 6.74 -7.60 8.04
CA ALA A 125 7.11 -6.49 7.17
C ALA A 125 8.50 -6.72 6.54
N ASP A 126 8.59 -6.44 5.24
CA ASP A 126 9.79 -6.66 4.42
C ASP A 126 10.27 -8.12 4.28
N LYS A 127 9.50 -9.11 4.75
CA LYS A 127 9.78 -10.51 4.43
C LYS A 127 9.58 -10.76 2.94
N MET A 128 10.56 -11.41 2.35
CA MET A 128 10.53 -11.79 0.94
C MET A 128 9.83 -13.15 0.77
N LEU A 129 8.58 -13.22 1.24
CA LEU A 129 7.76 -14.42 1.30
C LEU A 129 6.38 -14.16 0.70
N ILE A 130 5.95 -15.03 -0.21
CA ILE A 130 4.60 -15.06 -0.78
C ILE A 130 3.92 -16.35 -0.34
N PRO A 131 2.95 -16.30 0.57
CA PRO A 131 2.24 -17.48 1.06
C PRO A 131 1.05 -17.82 0.15
N PHE A 132 1.23 -18.73 -0.80
CA PHE A 132 0.18 -19.26 -1.68
C PHE A 132 -0.69 -20.32 -1.00
N ALA A 133 -1.88 -20.56 -1.54
CA ALA A 133 -2.80 -21.58 -1.03
C ALA A 133 -2.18 -22.99 -0.95
N ASN A 134 -1.24 -23.32 -1.83
CA ASN A 134 -0.60 -24.63 -1.93
C ASN A 134 0.86 -24.67 -1.45
N GLY A 135 1.38 -23.63 -0.83
CA GLY A 135 2.76 -23.60 -0.32
C GLY A 135 3.33 -22.20 -0.22
N ASP A 136 4.55 -22.10 0.20
CA ASP A 136 5.25 -20.83 0.42
C ASP A 136 6.35 -20.62 -0.62
N MET A 137 6.41 -19.41 -1.18
CA MET A 137 7.47 -18.99 -2.08
C MET A 137 8.35 -17.94 -1.38
N GLU A 138 9.63 -18.23 -1.25
CA GLU A 138 10.58 -17.38 -0.53
C GLU A 138 11.77 -17.00 -1.42
N LEU A 139 12.20 -15.74 -1.35
CA LEU A 139 13.40 -15.26 -2.01
C LEU A 139 14.60 -15.46 -1.09
N ASN A 140 15.55 -16.33 -1.49
CA ASN A 140 16.75 -16.58 -0.70
C ASN A 140 17.79 -15.46 -0.82
N GLY A 141 18.86 -15.55 -0.02
CA GLY A 141 19.95 -14.58 -0.02
C GLY A 141 20.69 -14.45 -1.36
N SER A 142 20.60 -15.46 -2.24
CA SER A 142 21.16 -15.45 -3.60
C SER A 142 20.22 -14.88 -4.65
N ARG A 143 19.13 -14.24 -4.23
CA ARG A 143 18.07 -13.70 -5.10
C ARG A 143 17.38 -14.76 -5.98
N GLN A 144 17.34 -15.99 -5.52
CA GLN A 144 16.60 -17.08 -6.17
C GLN A 144 15.30 -17.33 -5.43
N TRP A 145 14.21 -17.48 -6.16
CA TRP A 145 12.92 -17.86 -5.62
C TRP A 145 12.85 -19.38 -5.38
N ILE A 146 12.45 -19.78 -4.19
CA ILE A 146 12.23 -21.17 -3.82
C ILE A 146 10.77 -21.33 -3.44
N PHE A 147 10.06 -22.21 -4.13
CA PHE A 147 8.70 -22.59 -3.78
C PHE A 147 8.71 -23.95 -3.09
N THR A 148 8.14 -24.01 -1.89
CA THR A 148 8.00 -25.26 -1.12
C THR A 148 6.54 -25.67 -1.11
N LEU A 149 6.22 -26.68 -1.93
CA LEU A 149 4.88 -27.25 -2.02
C LEU A 149 4.49 -27.87 -0.66
N ASP A 150 3.29 -27.54 -0.16
CA ASP A 150 2.78 -27.93 1.17
C ASP A 150 3.64 -27.48 2.37
N GLY A 151 4.78 -26.84 2.12
CA GLY A 151 5.62 -26.25 3.16
C GLY A 151 5.05 -24.89 3.59
N LYS A 152 4.11 -24.91 4.54
CA LYS A 152 3.45 -23.70 5.03
C LYS A 152 3.97 -23.32 6.41
N GLN A 153 4.33 -22.04 6.56
CA GLN A 153 4.73 -21.45 7.85
C GLN A 153 3.64 -20.52 8.39
N PRO A 154 3.68 -20.16 9.68
CA PRO A 154 2.77 -19.15 10.25
C PRO A 154 2.92 -17.81 9.52
N VAL A 155 1.80 -17.22 9.12
CA VAL A 155 1.75 -16.00 8.33
C VAL A 155 0.58 -15.11 8.78
N PRO A 156 0.62 -13.79 8.57
CA PRO A 156 -0.52 -12.93 8.86
C PRO A 156 -1.68 -13.11 7.86
N TYR A 157 -1.38 -13.56 6.66
CA TYR A 157 -2.36 -13.83 5.60
C TYR A 157 -1.83 -14.95 4.71
N ARG A 158 -2.75 -15.64 4.00
CA ARG A 158 -2.44 -16.56 2.91
C ARG A 158 -3.27 -16.18 1.70
N LEU A 159 -2.60 -16.13 0.54
CA LEU A 159 -3.28 -15.85 -0.72
C LEU A 159 -4.21 -17.03 -1.08
N PRO A 160 -5.45 -16.77 -1.52
CA PRO A 160 -6.39 -17.84 -1.90
C PRO A 160 -6.00 -18.55 -3.19
N VAL A 161 -5.03 -18.02 -3.93
CA VAL A 161 -4.59 -18.53 -5.23
C VAL A 161 -3.47 -19.55 -5.05
N LYS A 162 -3.48 -20.60 -5.89
CA LYS A 162 -2.39 -21.56 -5.97
C LYS A 162 -1.26 -21.04 -6.86
N PHE A 163 -0.03 -21.32 -6.47
CA PHE A 163 1.08 -21.16 -7.39
C PHE A 163 1.13 -22.36 -8.36
N ILE A 164 1.14 -22.06 -9.65
CA ILE A 164 1.37 -23.00 -10.74
C ILE A 164 2.76 -22.71 -11.32
N PRO A 165 3.62 -23.71 -11.48
CA PRO A 165 4.96 -23.55 -12.03
C PRO A 165 4.96 -22.84 -13.40
N LEU A 166 5.96 -22.01 -13.67
CA LEU A 166 5.99 -21.16 -14.88
C LEU A 166 6.12 -21.97 -16.19
N ASN A 167 6.59 -23.21 -16.12
CA ASN A 167 6.63 -24.16 -17.25
C ASN A 167 5.25 -24.78 -17.56
N GLN A 168 4.26 -24.58 -16.69
CA GLN A 168 2.86 -24.97 -16.90
C GLN A 168 2.04 -23.71 -17.19
N GLN A 169 2.07 -23.26 -18.44
CA GLN A 169 1.43 -22.00 -18.84
C GLN A 169 -0.09 -22.03 -18.61
N CYS A 170 -0.57 -21.13 -17.79
CA CYS A 170 -1.99 -20.88 -17.58
C CYS A 170 -2.55 -19.96 -18.68
N LYS A 171 -3.70 -20.32 -19.25
CA LYS A 171 -4.36 -19.47 -20.26
C LYS A 171 -5.11 -18.32 -19.59
N THR A 172 -4.91 -17.10 -20.08
CA THR A 172 -5.54 -15.88 -19.55
C THR A 172 -6.21 -15.04 -20.65
N PRO A 173 -7.14 -15.61 -21.45
CA PRO A 173 -7.69 -14.92 -22.61
C PRO A 173 -8.50 -13.67 -22.24
N TYR A 174 -9.26 -13.69 -21.13
CA TYR A 174 -10.07 -12.56 -20.70
C TYR A 174 -9.20 -11.46 -20.07
N PHE A 175 -8.20 -11.84 -19.27
CA PHE A 175 -7.23 -10.92 -18.71
C PHE A 175 -6.42 -10.23 -19.80
N ASN A 176 -5.87 -10.96 -20.75
CA ASN A 176 -5.12 -10.42 -21.88
C ASN A 176 -5.99 -9.47 -22.71
N LYS A 177 -7.26 -9.82 -22.94
CA LYS A 177 -8.16 -8.91 -23.62
C LYS A 177 -8.38 -7.63 -22.84
N TRP A 178 -8.64 -7.72 -21.54
CA TRP A 178 -8.82 -6.56 -20.67
C TRP A 178 -7.57 -5.66 -20.67
N LEU A 179 -6.36 -6.24 -20.53
CA LEU A 179 -5.11 -5.50 -20.62
C LEU A 179 -4.98 -4.73 -21.93
N ASN A 180 -5.19 -5.41 -23.06
CA ASN A 180 -5.05 -4.81 -24.39
C ASN A 180 -6.14 -3.78 -24.69
N ASP A 181 -7.32 -3.93 -24.13
CA ASP A 181 -8.41 -2.96 -24.30
C ASP A 181 -8.12 -1.64 -23.56
N LEU A 182 -7.46 -1.70 -22.40
CA LEU A 182 -7.29 -0.55 -21.52
C LEU A 182 -5.90 0.09 -21.57
N PHE A 183 -4.86 -0.67 -21.77
CA PHE A 183 -3.49 -0.19 -21.56
C PHE A 183 -2.64 -0.26 -22.84
N THR A 184 -1.66 0.63 -22.94
CA THR A 184 -0.60 0.51 -23.95
C THR A 184 0.40 -0.57 -23.54
N PRO A 185 1.17 -1.14 -24.45
CA PRO A 185 2.18 -2.15 -24.12
C PRO A 185 3.14 -1.69 -23.02
N GLU A 186 3.59 -0.43 -23.06
CA GLU A 186 4.50 0.15 -22.10
C GLU A 186 3.84 0.28 -20.71
N ASP A 187 2.56 0.67 -20.65
CA ASP A 187 1.81 0.78 -19.39
C ASP A 187 1.50 -0.59 -18.79
N ILE A 188 1.34 -1.63 -19.63
CA ILE A 188 1.19 -3.03 -19.18
C ILE A 188 2.44 -3.47 -18.40
N VAL A 189 3.65 -3.08 -18.82
CA VAL A 189 4.89 -3.38 -18.10
C VAL A 189 4.85 -2.80 -16.68
N THR A 190 4.47 -1.52 -16.56
CA THR A 190 4.34 -0.85 -15.27
C THR A 190 3.29 -1.53 -14.37
N LEU A 191 2.13 -1.87 -14.94
CA LEU A 191 1.06 -2.56 -14.22
C LEU A 191 1.48 -3.95 -13.76
N GLN A 192 2.20 -4.69 -14.58
CA GLN A 192 2.75 -6.01 -14.28
C GLN A 192 3.69 -5.95 -13.06
N GLU A 193 4.60 -5.00 -13.05
CA GLU A 193 5.50 -4.76 -11.92
C GLU A 193 4.73 -4.39 -10.66
N TYR A 194 3.68 -3.56 -10.78
CA TYR A 194 2.93 -3.12 -9.63
C TYR A 194 2.08 -4.22 -9.00
N ILE A 195 1.39 -5.04 -9.80
CA ILE A 195 0.64 -6.19 -9.28
C ILE A 195 1.60 -7.20 -8.65
N GLY A 196 2.76 -7.45 -9.26
CA GLY A 196 3.81 -8.27 -8.67
C GLY A 196 4.32 -7.70 -7.34
N TYR A 197 4.55 -6.40 -7.26
CA TYR A 197 4.94 -5.69 -6.04
C TYR A 197 3.92 -5.87 -4.90
N CYS A 198 2.65 -5.94 -5.24
CA CYS A 198 1.57 -6.18 -4.26
C CYS A 198 1.62 -7.57 -3.61
N LEU A 199 2.33 -8.55 -4.17
CA LEU A 199 2.43 -9.90 -3.59
C LEU A 199 3.33 -9.96 -2.35
N LEU A 200 4.20 -8.96 -2.13
CA LEU A 200 5.15 -8.93 -1.01
C LEU A 200 4.77 -7.90 0.05
N PRO A 201 5.02 -8.17 1.33
CA PRO A 201 4.75 -7.23 2.43
C PRO A 201 5.84 -6.14 2.53
N THR A 202 6.03 -5.35 1.47
CA THR A 202 7.08 -4.34 1.40
C THR A 202 6.60 -3.06 0.74
N THR A 203 7.21 -1.94 1.08
CA THR A 203 6.98 -0.63 0.43
C THR A 203 8.24 -0.08 -0.24
N ARG A 204 9.23 -0.92 -0.54
CA ARG A 204 10.52 -0.50 -1.12
C ARG A 204 10.38 0.27 -2.43
N GLY A 205 9.35 -0.03 -3.23
CA GLY A 205 9.05 0.70 -4.47
C GLY A 205 8.49 2.11 -4.27
N GLN A 206 8.00 2.44 -3.06
CA GLN A 206 7.55 3.78 -2.64
C GLN A 206 6.56 4.45 -3.61
N LYS A 207 5.66 3.70 -4.23
CA LYS A 207 4.68 4.19 -5.20
C LYS A 207 3.25 3.81 -4.81
N CYS A 208 2.32 4.67 -5.21
CA CYS A 208 0.88 4.45 -5.25
C CYS A 208 0.45 4.42 -6.72
N LEU A 209 -0.22 3.36 -7.15
CA LEU A 209 -0.74 3.23 -8.52
C LEU A 209 -2.05 3.99 -8.67
N LEU A 210 -2.13 4.83 -9.70
CA LEU A 210 -3.33 5.54 -10.09
C LEU A 210 -3.77 5.09 -11.48
N LEU A 211 -4.95 4.49 -11.59
CA LEU A 211 -5.56 4.14 -12.87
C LEU A 211 -6.56 5.24 -13.26
N ILE A 212 -6.18 6.07 -14.25
CA ILE A 212 -6.88 7.30 -14.59
C ILE A 212 -7.58 7.17 -15.93
N GLY A 213 -8.84 7.55 -15.98
CA GLY A 213 -9.63 7.56 -17.21
C GLY A 213 -11.12 7.66 -16.96
N ASP A 214 -11.89 7.89 -18.02
CA ASP A 214 -13.34 8.12 -17.97
C ASP A 214 -14.11 6.96 -17.33
N GLY A 215 -15.32 7.25 -16.84
CA GLY A 215 -16.22 6.25 -16.31
C GLY A 215 -16.66 5.22 -17.37
N GLY A 216 -16.94 3.99 -16.94
CA GLY A 216 -17.49 2.94 -17.82
C GLY A 216 -16.55 2.32 -18.85
N ILE A 217 -15.24 2.58 -18.78
CA ILE A 217 -14.25 1.98 -19.69
C ILE A 217 -13.72 0.63 -19.22
N GLY A 218 -14.11 0.16 -18.03
CA GLY A 218 -13.76 -1.17 -17.50
C GLY A 218 -12.61 -1.18 -16.52
N LYS A 219 -12.33 -0.04 -15.85
CA LYS A 219 -11.34 0.02 -14.75
C LYS A 219 -11.71 -0.91 -13.59
N SER A 220 -12.99 -1.00 -13.23
CA SER A 220 -13.47 -1.79 -12.08
C SER A 220 -13.17 -3.29 -12.17
N VAL A 221 -12.82 -3.83 -13.33
CA VAL A 221 -12.35 -5.23 -13.45
C VAL A 221 -11.11 -5.48 -12.58
N ILE A 222 -10.31 -4.44 -12.28
CA ILE A 222 -9.17 -4.56 -11.37
C ILE A 222 -9.62 -5.00 -9.96
N SER A 223 -10.80 -4.59 -9.50
CA SER A 223 -11.37 -5.01 -8.21
C SER A 223 -11.57 -6.53 -8.15
N ASP A 224 -12.12 -7.11 -9.22
CA ASP A 224 -12.33 -8.56 -9.31
C ASP A 224 -10.99 -9.31 -9.31
N ILE A 225 -9.98 -8.79 -10.03
CA ILE A 225 -8.62 -9.32 -10.05
C ILE A 225 -8.00 -9.29 -8.64
N LEU A 226 -8.05 -8.13 -8.00
CA LEU A 226 -7.47 -7.95 -6.66
C LEU A 226 -8.18 -8.84 -5.62
N THR A 227 -9.50 -8.93 -5.70
CA THR A 227 -10.29 -9.81 -4.80
C THR A 227 -9.91 -11.28 -4.99
N ALA A 228 -9.76 -11.72 -6.24
CA ALA A 228 -9.39 -13.10 -6.54
C ALA A 228 -7.98 -13.46 -6.05
N ILE A 229 -7.02 -12.51 -6.16
CA ILE A 229 -5.62 -12.74 -5.77
C ILE A 229 -5.40 -12.57 -4.27
N PHE A 230 -5.92 -11.49 -3.68
CA PHE A 230 -5.57 -11.09 -2.32
C PHE A 230 -6.61 -11.50 -1.27
N GLY A 231 -7.85 -11.73 -1.66
CA GLY A 231 -8.92 -12.15 -0.76
C GLY A 231 -9.04 -11.24 0.48
N LYS A 232 -8.83 -11.80 1.67
CA LYS A 232 -8.90 -11.07 2.95
C LYS A 232 -7.77 -10.05 3.17
N SER A 233 -6.73 -10.06 2.35
CA SER A 233 -5.60 -9.12 2.43
C SER A 233 -5.80 -7.87 1.58
N LEU A 234 -7.05 -7.62 1.16
CA LEU A 234 -7.51 -6.46 0.41
C LEU A 234 -8.43 -5.60 1.27
N THR A 235 -8.08 -4.32 1.41
CA THR A 235 -8.93 -3.29 2.04
C THR A 235 -9.47 -2.36 0.96
N ALA A 236 -10.79 -2.15 0.93
CA ALA A 236 -11.46 -1.31 -0.05
C ALA A 236 -12.41 -0.33 0.63
N PRO A 237 -11.93 0.84 1.06
CA PRO A 237 -12.76 1.88 1.68
C PRO A 237 -13.56 2.66 0.63
N ASN A 238 -14.63 3.31 1.09
CA ASN A 238 -15.45 4.18 0.23
C ASN A 238 -14.90 5.62 0.08
N ASP A 239 -14.01 6.06 0.98
CA ASP A 239 -13.47 7.43 0.99
C ASP A 239 -12.07 7.41 1.62
N THR A 240 -11.04 7.53 0.80
CA THR A 240 -9.64 7.52 1.23
C THR A 240 -9.30 8.67 2.15
N GLN A 241 -9.84 9.88 1.93
CA GLN A 241 -9.52 11.01 2.78
C GLN A 241 -10.00 10.80 4.22
N GLN A 242 -11.24 10.34 4.40
CA GLN A 242 -11.76 10.00 5.72
C GLN A 242 -11.00 8.82 6.33
N PHE A 243 -10.65 7.83 5.51
CA PHE A 243 -9.89 6.67 5.95
C PHE A 243 -8.53 7.07 6.53
N LEU A 244 -7.80 7.93 5.84
CA LEU A 244 -6.46 8.38 6.26
C LEU A 244 -6.48 9.31 7.49
N ALA A 245 -7.59 9.97 7.74
CA ALA A 245 -7.77 10.88 8.88
C ALA A 245 -8.19 10.15 10.18
N ASP A 246 -8.72 8.93 10.09
CA ASP A 246 -9.27 8.18 11.22
C ASP A 246 -8.31 7.08 11.70
N LYS A 247 -7.81 7.21 12.92
CA LYS A 247 -6.90 6.24 13.54
C LYS A 247 -7.50 4.85 13.72
N PHE A 248 -8.81 4.76 13.91
CA PHE A 248 -9.51 3.47 14.00
C PHE A 248 -9.53 2.78 12.64
N LYS A 249 -9.78 3.52 11.56
CA LYS A 249 -9.71 2.98 10.19
C LYS A 249 -8.29 2.60 9.79
N LEU A 250 -7.27 3.35 10.23
CA LEU A 250 -5.88 2.99 9.97
C LEU A 250 -5.48 1.62 10.55
N ALA A 251 -6.15 1.16 11.63
CA ALA A 251 -5.94 -0.18 12.17
C ALA A 251 -6.32 -1.30 11.17
N GLU A 252 -7.23 -1.02 10.24
CA GLU A 252 -7.63 -1.98 9.20
C GLU A 252 -6.51 -2.28 8.19
N LEU A 253 -5.45 -1.44 8.14
CA LEU A 253 -4.29 -1.68 7.28
C LEU A 253 -3.28 -2.67 7.87
N GLU A 254 -3.44 -3.05 9.13
CA GLU A 254 -2.58 -4.06 9.72
C GLU A 254 -2.71 -5.38 8.98
N ASN A 255 -1.58 -5.95 8.57
CA ASN A 255 -1.50 -7.20 7.81
C ASN A 255 -2.21 -7.18 6.43
N GLN A 256 -2.56 -6.00 5.91
CA GLN A 256 -3.13 -5.87 4.57
C GLN A 256 -2.03 -5.70 3.51
N LEU A 257 -2.21 -6.37 2.38
CA LEU A 257 -1.31 -6.26 1.22
C LEU A 257 -1.70 -5.12 0.29
N VAL A 258 -2.99 -4.93 0.07
CA VAL A 258 -3.50 -3.96 -0.90
C VAL A 258 -4.61 -3.12 -0.30
N PHE A 259 -4.51 -1.82 -0.52
CA PHE A 259 -5.56 -0.85 -0.34
C PHE A 259 -6.08 -0.45 -1.72
N TYR A 260 -7.37 -0.63 -1.96
CA TYR A 260 -7.98 -0.36 -3.24
C TYR A 260 -9.15 0.61 -3.11
N GLU A 261 -9.17 1.66 -3.94
CA GLU A 261 -10.28 2.59 -4.08
C GLU A 261 -10.75 2.62 -5.53
N ASP A 262 -12.03 2.32 -5.74
CA ASP A 262 -12.61 2.19 -7.08
C ASP A 262 -12.96 3.53 -7.73
N ASP A 263 -13.35 4.50 -6.92
CA ASP A 263 -13.78 5.82 -7.38
C ASP A 263 -13.13 6.93 -6.53
N LEU A 264 -11.93 7.31 -6.94
CA LEU A 264 -11.20 8.38 -6.28
C LEU A 264 -12.02 9.67 -6.40
N SER A 265 -12.47 10.18 -5.26
CA SER A 265 -13.27 11.39 -5.20
C SER A 265 -12.46 12.61 -5.68
N ASP A 266 -13.14 13.62 -6.25
CA ASP A 266 -12.54 14.90 -6.63
C ASP A 266 -12.02 15.71 -5.43
N LYS A 267 -12.21 15.20 -4.22
CA LYS A 267 -11.74 15.84 -2.99
C LYS A 267 -10.23 15.82 -2.91
N LEU A 268 -9.68 16.96 -2.56
CA LEU A 268 -8.24 17.13 -2.37
C LEU A 268 -7.80 16.51 -1.04
N LEU A 269 -6.71 15.75 -1.05
CA LEU A 269 -6.09 15.28 0.17
C LEU A 269 -5.63 16.46 1.04
N GLU A 270 -6.17 16.57 2.25
CA GLU A 270 -5.73 17.58 3.22
C GLU A 270 -4.50 17.09 3.99
N GLU A 271 -4.52 15.83 4.44
CA GLU A 271 -3.49 15.21 5.26
C GLU A 271 -2.54 14.30 4.45
N THR A 272 -1.61 14.90 3.73
CA THR A 272 -0.60 14.13 2.95
C THR A 272 0.47 13.46 3.82
N GLY A 273 0.60 13.89 5.07
CA GLY A 273 1.61 13.37 5.99
C GLY A 273 1.46 11.87 6.26
N VAL A 274 0.23 11.42 6.56
CA VAL A 274 -0.11 10.01 6.78
C VAL A 274 0.06 9.21 5.49
N PHE A 275 -0.47 9.70 4.38
CA PHE A 275 -0.32 9.09 3.06
C PHE A 275 1.16 8.84 2.72
N LYS A 276 2.01 9.85 2.86
CA LYS A 276 3.46 9.73 2.59
C LYS A 276 4.14 8.68 3.48
N LYS A 277 3.75 8.60 4.75
CA LYS A 277 4.28 7.58 5.68
C LYS A 277 3.86 6.17 5.26
N LEU A 278 2.60 5.97 4.86
CA LEU A 278 2.09 4.69 4.39
C LEU A 278 2.82 4.20 3.14
N ILE A 279 3.04 5.09 2.17
CA ILE A 279 3.73 4.73 0.92
C ILE A 279 5.21 4.39 1.12
N THR A 280 5.89 4.96 2.12
CA THR A 280 7.35 4.77 2.33
C THR A 280 7.71 3.82 3.45
N ASN A 281 6.77 3.50 4.35
CA ASN A 281 6.98 2.61 5.51
C ASN A 281 8.29 2.88 6.29
N GLN A 282 8.65 4.13 6.48
CA GLN A 282 9.89 4.49 7.21
C GLN A 282 9.69 4.47 8.73
N THR A 283 8.44 4.48 9.21
CA THR A 283 8.13 4.60 10.63
C THR A 283 6.89 3.80 11.00
N TYR A 284 6.85 3.32 12.25
CA TYR A 284 5.64 2.74 12.81
C TYR A 284 4.51 3.78 12.82
N LEU A 285 3.31 3.33 12.48
CA LEU A 285 2.07 4.09 12.68
C LEU A 285 1.40 3.65 13.96
N THR A 286 0.80 4.63 14.66
CA THR A 286 -0.07 4.37 15.79
C THR A 286 -1.51 4.33 15.30
N ALA A 287 -2.22 3.28 15.64
CA ALA A 287 -3.64 3.09 15.35
C ALA A 287 -4.39 2.68 16.62
N ASP A 288 -5.69 2.89 16.60
CA ASP A 288 -6.55 2.63 17.74
C ASP A 288 -7.53 1.49 17.40
N ARG A 289 -7.74 0.55 18.34
CA ARG A 289 -8.81 -0.44 18.27
C ARG A 289 -9.85 -0.13 19.36
N LYS A 290 -11.11 -0.40 19.06
CA LYS A 290 -12.19 -0.15 20.00
C LYS A 290 -11.99 -0.97 21.28
N ASN A 291 -11.97 -0.30 22.43
CA ASN A 291 -11.79 -0.89 23.76
C ASN A 291 -10.40 -1.56 23.99
N GLU A 292 -9.40 -1.21 23.20
CA GLU A 292 -8.02 -1.64 23.38
C GLU A 292 -7.08 -0.44 23.54
N GLN A 293 -5.87 -0.69 24.03
CA GLN A 293 -4.83 0.34 24.05
C GLN A 293 -4.34 0.63 22.61
N PRO A 294 -3.94 1.88 22.30
CA PRO A 294 -3.33 2.20 21.04
C PRO A 294 -2.13 1.29 20.76
N PHE A 295 -2.01 0.80 19.55
CA PHE A 295 -0.93 -0.07 19.14
C PHE A 295 -0.12 0.53 17.98
N LYS A 296 1.10 0.03 17.80
CA LYS A 296 1.98 0.44 16.72
C LYS A 296 2.21 -0.72 15.78
N PHE A 297 2.08 -0.47 14.49
CA PHE A 297 2.38 -1.44 13.46
C PHE A 297 3.19 -0.81 12.32
N LYS A 298 3.89 -1.64 11.57
CA LYS A 298 4.65 -1.25 10.39
C LYS A 298 3.79 -1.54 9.15
N PRO A 299 3.20 -0.52 8.51
CA PRO A 299 2.33 -0.73 7.35
C PRO A 299 3.16 -1.17 6.14
N TYR A 300 2.67 -2.14 5.41
CA TYR A 300 3.25 -2.56 4.13
C TYR A 300 2.21 -2.63 3.00
N CYS A 301 1.06 -2.04 3.22
CA CYS A 301 -0.04 -1.99 2.28
C CYS A 301 0.32 -1.14 1.05
N ARG A 302 0.06 -1.62 -0.17
CA ARG A 302 0.22 -0.88 -1.42
C ARG A 302 -1.11 -0.31 -1.86
N PHE A 303 -1.07 0.89 -2.44
CA PHE A 303 -2.25 1.65 -2.78
C PHE A 303 -2.52 1.58 -4.28
N ILE A 304 -3.69 1.11 -4.66
CA ILE A 304 -4.23 1.15 -6.02
C ILE A 304 -5.50 1.97 -5.97
N MET A 305 -5.55 3.05 -6.73
CA MET A 305 -6.71 3.93 -6.77
C MET A 305 -7.15 4.14 -8.21
N CYS A 306 -8.45 4.06 -8.46
CA CYS A 306 -9.06 4.35 -9.74
C CYS A 306 -9.76 5.70 -9.67
N GLY A 307 -9.66 6.51 -10.72
CA GLY A 307 -10.31 7.82 -10.77
C GLY A 307 -10.46 8.34 -12.19
N ASN A 308 -11.14 9.45 -12.33
CA ASN A 308 -11.23 10.17 -13.59
C ASN A 308 -10.06 11.15 -13.73
N ASP A 309 -9.48 11.60 -12.62
CA ASP A 309 -8.37 12.53 -12.57
C ASP A 309 -7.30 12.09 -11.54
N MET A 310 -6.20 12.82 -11.46
CA MET A 310 -5.09 12.59 -10.54
C MET A 310 -5.49 12.80 -9.09
N LEU A 311 -4.89 11.99 -8.20
CA LEU A 311 -4.92 12.27 -6.77
C LEU A 311 -4.25 13.61 -6.50
N ALA A 312 -5.02 14.58 -6.05
CA ALA A 312 -4.56 15.93 -5.78
C ALA A 312 -4.42 16.18 -4.27
N SER A 313 -3.42 16.98 -3.90
CA SER A 313 -3.29 17.51 -2.55
C SER A 313 -3.73 18.97 -2.51
N LYS A 314 -4.44 19.34 -1.44
CA LYS A 314 -4.86 20.72 -1.19
C LYS A 314 -3.67 21.66 -0.95
N TYR A 315 -2.69 21.19 -0.17
CA TYR A 315 -1.60 22.04 0.32
C TYR A 315 -0.20 21.55 -0.05
N ASP A 316 -0.03 20.30 -0.43
CA ASP A 316 1.29 19.69 -0.66
C ASP A 316 1.59 19.58 -2.16
N LYS A 317 2.24 20.59 -2.70
CA LYS A 317 2.70 20.65 -4.10
C LYS A 317 4.18 20.28 -4.24
N THR A 318 4.74 19.58 -3.24
CA THR A 318 6.16 19.23 -3.23
C THR A 318 6.44 17.97 -4.04
N ASP A 319 7.66 17.87 -4.55
CA ASP A 319 8.20 16.65 -5.17
C ASP A 319 8.02 15.42 -4.26
N GLY A 320 8.07 15.63 -2.94
CA GLY A 320 7.82 14.59 -1.95
C GLY A 320 6.45 13.92 -2.06
N PHE A 321 5.43 14.61 -2.57
CA PHE A 321 4.11 14.05 -2.85
C PHE A 321 4.08 13.40 -4.23
N TYR A 322 4.41 14.15 -5.29
CA TYR A 322 4.28 13.71 -6.68
C TYR A 322 5.15 12.49 -7.02
N ARG A 323 6.38 12.41 -6.51
CA ARG A 323 7.26 11.26 -6.75
C ARG A 323 6.70 9.92 -6.25
N ARG A 324 5.68 9.93 -5.39
CA ARG A 324 5.01 8.73 -4.89
C ARG A 324 3.85 8.27 -5.77
N LEU A 325 3.42 9.09 -6.68
CA LEU A 325 2.35 8.76 -7.61
C LEU A 325 2.91 8.02 -8.82
N LEU A 326 2.20 6.99 -9.25
CA LEU A 326 2.50 6.21 -10.44
C LEU A 326 1.23 6.18 -11.29
N PRO A 327 0.96 7.22 -12.10
CA PRO A 327 -0.25 7.26 -12.91
C PRO A 327 -0.12 6.38 -14.14
N ILE A 328 -1.17 5.63 -14.43
CA ILE A 328 -1.41 4.98 -15.72
C ILE A 328 -2.71 5.53 -16.27
N ARG A 329 -2.63 6.22 -17.39
CA ARG A 329 -3.79 6.73 -18.08
C ARG A 329 -4.34 5.66 -19.02
N VAL A 330 -5.54 5.15 -18.75
CA VAL A 330 -6.17 4.14 -19.61
C VAL A 330 -6.50 4.73 -20.99
N LYS A 331 -6.56 3.86 -22.01
CA LYS A 331 -6.94 4.27 -23.36
C LYS A 331 -8.40 4.70 -23.41
N PRO A 332 -8.77 5.64 -24.27
CA PRO A 332 -10.16 5.92 -24.56
C PRO A 332 -10.90 4.65 -25.00
N LYS A 333 -12.18 4.57 -24.67
CA LYS A 333 -13.01 3.41 -25.09
C LYS A 333 -13.09 3.36 -26.62
N ASP A 334 -12.67 2.24 -27.18
CA ASP A 334 -12.89 1.98 -28.60
C ASP A 334 -14.41 1.87 -28.87
N PRO A 335 -15.00 2.67 -29.77
CA PRO A 335 -16.40 2.60 -30.13
C PRO A 335 -16.84 1.19 -30.61
N ASN A 336 -15.92 0.43 -31.22
CA ASN A 336 -16.16 -0.91 -31.73
C ASN A 336 -15.91 -2.02 -30.71
N ARG A 337 -15.49 -1.68 -29.49
CA ARG A 337 -15.23 -2.65 -28.43
C ARG A 337 -16.49 -3.40 -28.06
N LYS A 338 -16.47 -4.72 -28.27
CA LYS A 338 -17.55 -5.60 -27.81
C LYS A 338 -17.49 -5.77 -26.30
N ASN A 339 -18.58 -5.45 -25.62
CA ASN A 339 -18.71 -5.74 -24.21
C ASN A 339 -18.81 -7.25 -23.99
N ILE A 340 -18.01 -7.76 -23.07
CA ILE A 340 -18.12 -9.16 -22.60
C ILE A 340 -18.92 -9.12 -21.30
N PRO A 341 -20.08 -9.80 -21.26
CA PRO A 341 -20.82 -9.94 -20.01
C PRO A 341 -19.97 -10.60 -18.94
N ASP A 342 -20.04 -10.08 -17.72
CA ASP A 342 -19.35 -10.62 -16.53
C ASP A 342 -17.84 -10.79 -16.71
N ILE A 343 -17.21 -9.88 -17.48
CA ILE A 343 -15.77 -9.97 -17.77
C ILE A 343 -14.93 -10.04 -16.48
N GLY A 344 -15.28 -9.30 -15.43
CA GLY A 344 -14.60 -9.32 -14.15
C GLY A 344 -14.59 -10.71 -13.53
N ALA A 345 -15.75 -11.36 -13.43
CA ALA A 345 -15.87 -12.73 -12.92
C ALA A 345 -15.14 -13.78 -13.79
N ARG A 346 -15.01 -13.53 -15.10
CA ARG A 346 -14.23 -14.40 -16.00
C ARG A 346 -12.73 -14.22 -15.78
N VAL A 347 -12.28 -12.98 -15.66
CA VAL A 347 -10.88 -12.65 -15.38
C VAL A 347 -10.47 -13.16 -14.00
N ALA A 348 -11.34 -13.05 -12.98
CA ALA A 348 -11.08 -13.58 -11.64
C ALA A 348 -10.79 -15.10 -11.63
N LYS A 349 -11.37 -15.88 -12.55
CA LYS A 349 -11.10 -17.32 -12.71
C LYS A 349 -9.72 -17.62 -13.34
N GLU A 350 -9.02 -16.61 -13.83
CA GLU A 350 -7.69 -16.73 -14.43
C GLU A 350 -6.58 -16.35 -13.43
N ALA A 351 -6.89 -16.30 -12.13
CA ALA A 351 -6.01 -15.78 -11.08
C ALA A 351 -4.61 -16.44 -11.06
N GLU A 352 -4.54 -17.77 -11.25
CA GLU A 352 -3.26 -18.49 -11.30
C GLU A 352 -2.36 -18.00 -12.44
N GLY A 353 -2.93 -17.75 -13.62
CA GLY A 353 -2.20 -17.22 -14.76
C GLY A 353 -1.81 -15.75 -14.55
N ILE A 354 -2.66 -14.97 -13.88
CA ILE A 354 -2.35 -13.58 -13.51
C ILE A 354 -1.19 -13.56 -12.51
N ILE A 355 -1.12 -14.50 -11.57
CA ILE A 355 0.03 -14.66 -10.66
C ILE A 355 1.31 -14.96 -11.45
N GLN A 356 1.28 -15.87 -12.42
CA GLN A 356 2.46 -16.15 -13.26
C GLN A 356 2.94 -14.88 -13.96
N TRP A 357 2.02 -14.12 -14.54
CA TRP A 357 2.30 -12.84 -15.18
C TRP A 357 2.86 -11.80 -14.19
N ALA A 358 2.28 -11.70 -12.99
CA ALA A 358 2.71 -10.76 -11.96
C ALA A 358 4.10 -11.08 -11.39
N LEU A 359 4.46 -12.37 -11.24
CA LEU A 359 5.78 -12.80 -10.77
C LEU A 359 6.91 -12.39 -11.73
N ILE A 360 6.65 -12.38 -13.04
CA ILE A 360 7.61 -11.88 -14.04
C ILE A 360 7.86 -10.38 -13.80
N GLY A 361 6.81 -9.60 -13.56
CA GLY A 361 6.93 -8.19 -13.24
C GLY A 361 7.65 -7.94 -11.92
N LEU A 362 7.34 -8.74 -10.88
CA LEU A 362 8.03 -8.65 -9.59
C LEU A 362 9.53 -8.91 -9.71
N LYS A 363 9.91 -9.94 -10.47
CA LYS A 363 11.33 -10.22 -10.72
C LYS A 363 12.01 -9.02 -11.37
N ARG A 364 11.46 -8.48 -12.44
CA ARG A 364 12.00 -7.31 -13.14
C ARG A 364 12.15 -6.11 -12.19
N LEU A 365 11.15 -5.84 -11.35
CA LEU A 365 11.19 -4.76 -10.38
C LEU A 365 12.30 -4.94 -9.33
N ILE A 366 12.50 -6.17 -8.84
CA ILE A 366 13.58 -6.49 -7.89
C ILE A 366 14.95 -6.34 -8.55
N ASP A 367 15.12 -6.84 -9.78
CA ASP A 367 16.36 -6.72 -10.55
C ASP A 367 16.69 -5.26 -10.85
N ASN A 368 15.68 -4.41 -11.04
CA ASN A 368 15.79 -2.97 -11.20
C ASN A 368 15.83 -2.19 -9.87
N ASN A 369 16.22 -2.83 -8.77
CA ASN A 369 16.35 -2.22 -7.44
C ASN A 369 15.09 -1.44 -6.99
N TRP A 370 13.90 -2.00 -7.21
CA TRP A 370 12.58 -1.44 -6.85
C TRP A 370 12.21 -0.15 -7.61
N GLN A 371 12.87 0.12 -8.73
CA GLN A 371 12.53 1.22 -9.62
C GLN A 371 11.58 0.71 -10.70
N PHE A 372 10.38 1.27 -10.75
CA PHE A 372 9.37 0.90 -11.74
C PHE A 372 9.76 1.35 -13.14
N THR A 373 9.45 0.52 -14.12
CA THR A 373 9.46 0.90 -15.53
C THR A 373 8.25 1.82 -15.78
N VAL A 374 8.51 3.09 -16.09
CA VAL A 374 7.46 4.09 -16.32
C VAL A 374 7.43 4.44 -17.81
N SER A 375 6.24 4.41 -18.42
CA SER A 375 6.07 4.83 -19.80
C SER A 375 6.31 6.34 -19.95
N GLU A 376 6.85 6.76 -21.09
CA GLU A 376 7.03 8.20 -21.42
C GLU A 376 5.69 8.96 -21.33
N ARG A 377 4.59 8.30 -21.70
CA ARG A 377 3.24 8.85 -21.62
C ARG A 377 2.82 9.14 -20.17
N SER A 378 3.07 8.20 -19.26
CA SER A 378 2.77 8.36 -17.83
C SER A 378 3.64 9.43 -17.19
N ASP A 379 4.92 9.48 -17.54
CA ASP A 379 5.85 10.50 -17.03
C ASP A 379 5.46 11.91 -17.53
N LYS A 380 5.17 12.06 -18.82
CA LYS A 380 4.65 13.33 -19.37
C LYS A 380 3.36 13.77 -18.71
N TYR A 381 2.45 12.83 -18.42
CA TYR A 381 1.20 13.15 -17.77
C TYR A 381 1.41 13.64 -16.33
N LEU A 382 2.25 12.97 -15.55
CA LEU A 382 2.58 13.38 -14.18
C LEU A 382 3.27 14.77 -14.16
N ASN A 383 4.25 14.98 -15.05
CA ASN A 383 4.99 16.24 -15.13
C ASN A 383 4.09 17.40 -15.61
N GLY A 384 3.21 17.15 -16.57
CA GLY A 384 2.19 18.13 -16.98
C GLY A 384 1.23 18.50 -15.86
N TYR A 385 0.74 17.51 -15.14
CA TYR A 385 -0.13 17.75 -13.97
C TYR A 385 0.59 18.53 -12.87
N LYS A 386 1.85 18.19 -12.58
CA LYS A 386 2.69 18.90 -11.62
C LYS A 386 2.88 20.37 -12.03
N ALA A 387 3.18 20.63 -13.29
CA ALA A 387 3.33 21.98 -13.82
C ALA A 387 2.03 22.78 -13.70
N MET A 388 0.89 22.20 -14.05
CA MET A 388 -0.43 22.84 -13.90
C MET A 388 -0.82 23.07 -12.43
N SER A 389 -0.32 22.27 -11.50
CA SER A 389 -0.59 22.39 -10.07
C SER A 389 0.34 23.37 -9.35
N ASP A 390 1.46 23.74 -9.98
CA ASP A 390 2.42 24.72 -9.46
C ASP A 390 2.09 26.10 -10.01
N HIS A 391 1.27 26.84 -9.31
CA HIS A 391 0.84 28.18 -9.67
C HIS A 391 1.82 29.29 -9.21
N PHE A 392 2.93 28.93 -8.59
CA PHE A 392 3.91 29.92 -8.15
C PHE A 392 4.63 30.65 -9.29
N PRO A 393 4.98 30.01 -10.42
CA PRO A 393 5.53 30.72 -11.57
C PRO A 393 4.59 31.83 -12.06
N ASP A 394 3.30 31.55 -12.21
CA ASP A 394 2.29 32.53 -12.65
C ASP A 394 2.15 33.66 -11.61
N PHE A 395 2.15 33.30 -10.32
CA PHE A 395 2.15 34.31 -9.25
C PHE A 395 3.38 35.22 -9.32
N VAL A 396 4.55 34.68 -9.61
CA VAL A 396 5.77 35.49 -9.72
C VAL A 396 5.72 36.40 -10.95
N GLU A 397 5.23 35.88 -12.08
CA GLU A 397 5.08 36.66 -13.32
C GLU A 397 4.06 37.81 -13.13
N ASP A 398 2.93 37.53 -12.50
CA ASP A 398 1.84 38.49 -12.32
C ASP A 398 2.09 39.53 -11.22
N ALA A 399 2.84 39.18 -10.17
CA ALA A 399 2.91 39.97 -8.93
C ALA A 399 4.25 40.65 -8.69
N PHE A 400 5.30 40.36 -9.49
CA PHE A 400 6.61 40.91 -9.25
C PHE A 400 7.21 41.60 -10.48
N GLU A 401 7.93 42.70 -10.22
CA GLU A 401 8.82 43.35 -11.16
C GLU A 401 10.28 43.14 -10.74
N PHE A 402 11.12 42.61 -11.65
CA PHE A 402 12.50 42.31 -11.37
C PHE A 402 13.44 43.51 -11.61
N GLY A 403 14.48 43.64 -10.77
CA GLY A 403 15.50 44.70 -10.90
C GLY A 403 16.50 44.67 -9.76
N GLU A 404 17.75 45.01 -10.02
CA GLU A 404 18.86 44.89 -9.05
C GLU A 404 18.67 45.76 -7.79
N ASP A 405 18.03 46.92 -7.92
CA ASP A 405 17.76 47.85 -6.83
C ASP A 405 16.42 47.61 -6.12
N LYS A 406 15.70 46.55 -6.52
CA LYS A 406 14.37 46.22 -5.98
C LYS A 406 14.47 45.24 -4.82
N ASP A 407 13.55 45.39 -3.86
CA ASP A 407 13.44 44.49 -2.75
C ASP A 407 11.98 44.30 -2.28
N PHE A 408 11.74 43.21 -1.59
CA PHE A 408 10.47 42.95 -0.91
C PHE A 408 10.69 42.16 0.39
N SER A 409 9.87 42.48 1.38
CA SER A 409 9.87 41.74 2.66
C SER A 409 9.10 40.43 2.58
N THR A 410 9.36 39.52 3.49
CA THR A 410 8.59 38.27 3.63
C THR A 410 7.09 38.57 3.91
N THR A 411 6.79 39.63 4.62
CA THR A 411 5.40 40.04 4.90
C THR A 411 4.69 40.51 3.61
N GLU A 412 5.36 41.32 2.79
CA GLU A 412 4.84 41.75 1.48
C GLU A 412 4.65 40.54 0.55
N LEU A 413 5.58 39.61 0.50
CA LEU A 413 5.45 38.34 -0.24
C LEU A 413 4.17 37.60 0.13
N LEU A 414 3.97 37.34 1.42
CA LEU A 414 2.84 36.57 1.89
C LEU A 414 1.48 37.29 1.66
N TYR A 415 1.49 38.59 1.79
CA TYR A 415 0.30 39.41 1.47
C TYR A 415 -0.02 39.38 -0.03
N ALA A 416 0.99 39.58 -0.86
CA ALA A 416 0.86 39.54 -2.32
C ALA A 416 0.33 38.19 -2.79
N TYR A 417 0.90 37.11 -2.26
CA TYR A 417 0.45 35.75 -2.60
C TYR A 417 -1.01 35.50 -2.24
N LYS A 418 -1.44 35.86 -1.03
CA LYS A 418 -2.84 35.69 -0.60
C LYS A 418 -3.78 36.54 -1.43
N THR A 419 -3.35 37.73 -1.83
CA THR A 419 -4.13 38.62 -2.68
C THR A 419 -4.25 38.07 -4.10
N TRP A 420 -3.15 37.59 -4.66
CA TRP A 420 -3.13 36.96 -5.98
C TRP A 420 -4.00 35.68 -6.02
N CYS A 421 -3.88 34.81 -5.02
CA CYS A 421 -4.71 33.61 -4.90
C CYS A 421 -6.20 33.94 -4.87
N ARG A 422 -6.59 35.00 -4.11
CA ARG A 422 -8.00 35.44 -4.04
C ARG A 422 -8.50 35.91 -5.39
N ARG A 423 -7.70 36.66 -6.16
CA ARG A 423 -8.06 37.14 -7.50
C ARG A 423 -8.24 35.99 -8.49
N ASN A 424 -7.45 34.96 -8.36
CA ASN A 424 -7.42 33.81 -9.27
C ASN A 424 -8.30 32.64 -8.77
N ALA A 425 -9.11 32.83 -7.72
CA ALA A 425 -9.92 31.76 -7.09
C ALA A 425 -9.13 30.52 -6.69
N ILE A 426 -7.85 30.71 -6.27
CA ILE A 426 -6.94 29.66 -5.83
C ILE A 426 -6.92 29.62 -4.30
N THR A 427 -7.02 28.43 -3.72
CA THR A 427 -6.83 28.26 -2.28
C THR A 427 -5.35 28.47 -1.92
N PRO A 428 -5.00 29.43 -1.05
CA PRO A 428 -3.61 29.71 -0.74
C PRO A 428 -2.94 28.58 0.06
N CYS A 429 -1.70 28.29 -0.28
CA CYS A 429 -0.83 27.45 0.52
C CYS A 429 -0.47 28.11 1.85
N SER A 430 0.03 27.32 2.82
CA SER A 430 0.54 27.87 4.08
C SER A 430 1.75 28.78 3.85
N ASP A 431 1.94 29.76 4.72
CA ASP A 431 3.06 30.71 4.68
C ASP A 431 4.42 30.00 4.61
N ARG A 432 4.55 28.85 5.27
CA ARG A 432 5.76 28.01 5.24
C ARG A 432 6.03 27.42 3.85
N VAL A 433 5.00 27.05 3.10
CA VAL A 433 5.14 26.52 1.72
C VAL A 433 5.60 27.62 0.78
N VAL A 434 4.98 28.80 0.87
CA VAL A 434 5.35 29.97 0.05
C VAL A 434 6.81 30.36 0.28
N THR A 435 7.20 30.56 1.54
CA THR A 435 8.58 30.96 1.87
C THR A 435 9.62 29.92 1.47
N ARG A 436 9.29 28.62 1.59
CA ARG A 436 10.17 27.52 1.12
C ARG A 436 10.30 27.52 -0.40
N TRP A 437 9.21 27.72 -1.11
CA TRP A 437 9.24 27.75 -2.57
C TRP A 437 10.16 28.87 -3.08
N PHE A 438 10.05 30.08 -2.54
CA PHE A 438 10.93 31.20 -2.87
C PHE A 438 12.41 30.87 -2.53
N ALA A 439 12.68 30.31 -1.35
CA ALA A 439 14.03 29.91 -0.96
C ALA A 439 14.65 28.87 -1.90
N ASN A 440 13.85 27.96 -2.44
CA ASN A 440 14.32 26.92 -3.37
C ASN A 440 14.49 27.44 -4.81
N ASN A 441 13.96 28.61 -5.13
CA ASN A 441 13.98 29.17 -6.48
C ASN A 441 14.77 30.51 -6.55
N GLU A 442 15.58 30.83 -5.53
CA GLU A 442 16.39 32.03 -5.47
C GLU A 442 17.27 32.21 -6.71
N GLU A 443 17.96 31.16 -7.12
CA GLU A 443 18.84 31.15 -8.29
C GLU A 443 18.06 31.35 -9.60
N LYS A 444 16.94 30.66 -9.77
CA LYS A 444 16.08 30.75 -10.96
C LYS A 444 15.59 32.16 -11.23
N TYR A 445 15.19 32.86 -10.19
CA TYR A 445 14.64 34.22 -10.26
C TYR A 445 15.64 35.31 -9.90
N LYS A 446 16.93 34.97 -9.74
CA LYS A 446 18.03 35.89 -9.36
C LYS A 446 17.72 36.70 -8.10
N LEU A 447 17.09 36.06 -7.12
CA LEU A 447 16.76 36.65 -5.84
C LEU A 447 17.87 36.40 -4.83
N THR A 448 18.14 37.38 -3.96
CA THR A 448 19.10 37.25 -2.88
C THR A 448 18.39 37.45 -1.54
N ARG A 449 18.36 36.42 -0.72
CA ARG A 449 17.75 36.47 0.60
C ARG A 449 18.55 37.37 1.53
N THR A 450 17.88 38.22 2.29
CA THR A 450 18.49 39.14 3.23
C THR A 450 17.66 39.34 4.50
N GLN A 451 18.30 39.75 5.58
CA GLN A 451 17.63 40.13 6.84
C GLN A 451 17.54 41.66 7.01
N ASN A 452 18.01 42.42 6.02
CA ASN A 452 18.27 43.83 6.14
C ASN A 452 17.51 44.69 5.11
N ILE A 453 16.22 44.43 4.87
CA ILE A 453 15.40 45.26 4.02
C ILE A 453 14.91 46.47 4.83
N PRO A 454 15.20 47.73 4.39
CA PRO A 454 14.76 48.92 5.11
C PRO A 454 13.22 49.07 4.96
N ARG A 455 12.51 49.29 6.06
CA ARG A 455 11.09 49.64 6.10
C ARG A 455 10.87 50.70 7.20
N SER A 456 9.73 51.35 7.20
CA SER A 456 9.39 52.36 8.20
C SER A 456 9.42 51.86 9.65
N THR A 457 9.22 50.56 9.84
CA THR A 457 9.27 49.89 11.16
C THR A 457 10.64 49.32 11.52
N GLY A 458 11.70 49.59 10.71
CA GLY A 458 13.05 49.05 10.90
C GLY A 458 13.48 48.12 9.79
N ARG A 459 14.49 47.26 10.10
CA ARG A 459 15.00 46.27 9.14
C ARG A 459 14.24 44.96 9.25
N VAL A 460 13.77 44.41 8.11
CA VAL A 460 12.99 43.19 8.05
C VAL A 460 13.62 42.15 7.11
N ARG A 461 13.20 40.90 7.26
CA ARG A 461 13.63 39.80 6.38
C ARG A 461 12.89 39.87 5.04
N GLY A 462 13.59 39.49 3.97
CA GLY A 462 13.00 39.40 2.64
C GLY A 462 14.04 39.07 1.58
N TYR A 463 13.84 39.58 0.38
CA TYR A 463 14.63 39.31 -0.81
C TYR A 463 14.98 40.60 -1.54
N LYS A 464 16.16 40.64 -2.18
CA LYS A 464 16.58 41.61 -3.18
C LYS A 464 16.46 40.98 -4.57
N GLY A 465 16.33 41.80 -5.60
CA GLY A 465 16.24 41.38 -6.99
C GLY A 465 14.86 41.52 -7.62
N ALA A 466 13.86 41.82 -6.84
CA ALA A 466 12.50 42.12 -7.35
C ALA A 466 11.72 42.98 -6.35
N GLU A 467 10.59 43.56 -6.78
CA GLU A 467 9.62 44.20 -5.90
C GLU A 467 8.20 43.68 -6.23
N VAL A 468 7.33 43.69 -5.22
CA VAL A 468 5.90 43.38 -5.40
C VAL A 468 5.24 44.56 -6.17
N LEU A 469 4.45 44.22 -7.19
CA LEU A 469 3.68 45.22 -7.95
C LEU A 469 2.66 45.97 -7.06
N PRO A 470 2.35 47.24 -7.34
CA PRO A 470 1.49 48.09 -6.49
C PRO A 470 0.12 47.46 -6.19
N GLU A 471 -0.49 46.80 -7.15
CA GLU A 471 -1.80 46.17 -7.03
C GLU A 471 -1.84 44.97 -6.07
N PHE A 472 -0.67 44.42 -5.72
CA PHE A 472 -0.51 43.33 -4.76
C PHE A 472 0.14 43.79 -3.44
N LYS A 473 0.61 45.04 -3.37
CA LYS A 473 1.10 45.66 -2.14
C LYS A 473 -0.06 45.95 -1.19
N GLY A 474 0.03 45.53 0.06
CA GLY A 474 -0.90 45.94 1.11
C GLY A 474 -0.79 47.43 1.33
N GLY A 475 -1.93 48.12 1.38
CA GLY A 475 -1.96 49.57 1.76
C GLY A 475 -1.35 49.72 3.15
N ASN A 476 -0.65 50.86 3.36
CA ASN A 476 -0.08 51.22 4.66
C ASN A 476 -1.14 51.10 5.76
N GLY A 477 -1.06 50.09 6.62
CA GLY A 477 -1.87 50.02 7.83
C GLY A 477 -3.14 49.15 7.80
N GLY A 478 -3.43 48.39 6.73
CA GLY A 478 -4.58 47.49 6.69
C GLY A 478 -4.34 46.16 7.38
N SER A 479 -4.82 46.00 8.60
CA SER A 479 -5.03 44.69 9.23
C SER A 479 -5.91 43.83 8.29
N ILE A 480 -5.45 42.58 8.04
CA ILE A 480 -6.24 41.57 7.34
C ILE A 480 -7.55 41.42 8.11
N PRO A 481 -8.75 41.57 7.47
CA PRO A 481 -9.97 41.14 8.14
C PRO A 481 -9.91 39.66 8.36
N LEU A 482 -9.80 39.24 9.61
CA LEU A 482 -10.03 37.88 10.07
C LEU A 482 -11.53 37.59 9.95
N ASN A 483 -12.01 37.24 8.77
CA ASN A 483 -13.30 36.63 8.57
C ASN A 483 -13.32 35.96 7.20
N LEU A 484 -13.04 34.64 7.23
CA LEU A 484 -13.79 33.53 6.58
C LEU A 484 -13.02 32.23 6.82
#